data_1e5aed1643850a5dbd95aef0b00cc830
#
_entry.id   1e5aed1643850a5dbd95aef0b00cc830
#
_cell.length_a   1.000
_cell.length_b   1.000
_cell.length_c   1.000
_cell.angle_alpha   90.00
_cell.angle_beta   90.00
_cell.angle_gamma   90.00
#
_symmetry.space_group_name_H-M   'P 1'
#
loop_
_entity.id
_entity.type
_entity.pdbx_description
1 polymer ?
#
loop_
_entity_poly.entity_id
_entity_poly.type
_entity_poly.pdbx_seq_one_letter_code
_entity_poly.pdbx_strand_id
1 'polypeptide(L)'
;METTMIVDLPDTTTSAISKTLVSIREEGGAVALGRVLTLVIATDIGSEESAIEAANEASREHPMRVIVVSTSEDPSAESARVDAQIRVGGDAGASEVIVVKAYGENASNEESLVMGLLLPDAPVVAWWPGRTPAVVSESAIGRIAQRRITDAAAHADPAAFLRELSAAYAPGDTDFAWTRLTLWRAQLAAVLDQPPFESVTAAHVTGSSDSPSTLLLAAWLQRQLDIAVTVDVTRSGDSGIHGVTLTRASGDITLERTNAPVATLTQPGQPVHDISLPRRGLRDCLAEELRRLGPDTLFGVVLQDGLTHLRASDIQE
;
A
#
# COMPACT_ATOMS: atom_id res chain seq x y z
N MET A 1 9.64 25.34 -15.95
CA MET A 1 10.22 24.02 -15.65
C MET A 1 11.21 24.27 -14.52
N GLU A 2 10.85 23.95 -13.29
CA GLU A 2 11.81 23.96 -12.19
C GLU A 2 12.82 22.84 -12.42
N THR A 3 14.10 23.15 -12.37
CA THR A 3 15.16 22.17 -12.60
C THR A 3 15.31 21.31 -11.36
N THR A 4 15.21 20.00 -11.49
CA THR A 4 15.53 19.07 -10.42
C THR A 4 17.00 19.19 -10.05
N MET A 5 17.30 19.47 -8.79
CA MET A 5 18.66 19.42 -8.27
C MET A 5 18.91 18.00 -7.74
N ILE A 6 19.96 17.36 -8.25
CA ILE A 6 20.42 16.05 -7.80
C ILE A 6 21.84 16.20 -7.24
N VAL A 7 22.04 15.70 -6.02
CA VAL A 7 23.35 15.70 -5.36
C VAL A 7 23.71 14.26 -4.97
N ASP A 8 24.77 13.74 -5.56
CA ASP A 8 25.30 12.40 -5.25
C ASP A 8 26.35 12.48 -4.14
N LEU A 9 26.28 11.57 -3.20
CA LEU A 9 27.16 11.47 -2.04
C LEU A 9 27.67 10.02 -1.94
N PRO A 10 28.71 9.64 -2.70
CA PRO A 10 29.31 8.32 -2.58
C PRO A 10 30.11 8.20 -1.29
N ASP A 11 30.17 7.00 -0.70
CA ASP A 11 30.90 6.65 0.52
C ASP A 11 30.67 7.68 1.65
N THR A 12 29.41 7.84 2.02
CA THR A 12 28.94 8.91 2.91
C THR A 12 28.46 8.38 4.26
N THR A 13 27.97 9.31 5.10
CA THR A 13 27.35 9.00 6.41
C THR A 13 26.03 9.76 6.55
N THR A 14 25.13 9.28 7.43
CA THR A 14 23.87 9.97 7.74
C THR A 14 24.09 11.41 8.19
N SER A 15 25.18 11.67 8.94
CA SER A 15 25.56 13.04 9.37
C SER A 15 25.96 13.93 8.20
N ALA A 16 26.70 13.40 7.23
CA ALA A 16 27.07 14.15 6.02
C ALA A 16 25.83 14.45 5.16
N ILE A 17 24.96 13.47 4.96
CA ILE A 17 23.68 13.64 4.26
C ILE A 17 22.86 14.77 4.90
N SER A 18 22.69 14.71 6.23
CA SER A 18 21.93 15.73 6.98
C SER A 18 22.53 17.13 6.83
N LYS A 19 23.87 17.27 6.89
CA LYS A 19 24.55 18.56 6.67
C LYS A 19 24.34 19.09 5.24
N THR A 20 24.43 18.23 4.24
CA THR A 20 24.18 18.60 2.84
C THR A 20 22.75 19.08 2.63
N LEU A 21 21.77 18.42 3.26
CA LEU A 21 20.37 18.86 3.24
C LEU A 21 20.18 20.27 3.82
N VAL A 22 20.88 20.59 4.89
CA VAL A 22 20.84 21.96 5.49
C VAL A 22 21.43 22.96 4.51
N SER A 23 22.61 22.69 3.94
CA SER A 23 23.28 23.57 2.94
C SER A 23 22.39 23.85 1.73
N ILE A 24 21.77 22.80 1.16
CA ILE A 24 20.85 22.93 0.02
C ILE A 24 19.68 23.87 0.35
N ARG A 25 19.15 23.79 1.57
CA ARG A 25 18.05 24.66 2.00
C ARG A 25 18.48 26.10 2.20
N GLU A 26 19.67 26.33 2.78
CA GLU A 26 20.21 27.65 3.00
C GLU A 26 20.52 28.34 1.67
N GLU A 27 21.09 27.63 0.70
CA GLU A 27 21.44 28.14 -0.64
C GLU A 27 20.21 28.36 -1.53
N GLY A 28 19.21 27.48 -1.42
CA GLY A 28 17.99 27.53 -2.24
C GLY A 28 16.98 28.60 -1.84
N GLY A 29 17.25 29.42 -0.84
CA GLY A 29 16.30 30.44 -0.34
C GLY A 29 14.99 29.83 0.17
N ALA A 30 15.08 28.75 0.86
CA ALA A 30 14.08 27.74 1.13
C ALA A 30 12.71 28.30 1.48
N VAL A 31 11.76 28.11 0.61
CA VAL A 31 10.38 27.89 1.00
C VAL A 31 10.39 26.57 1.79
N ALA A 32 10.41 26.66 3.11
CA ALA A 32 10.08 25.53 3.96
C ALA A 32 8.61 25.19 3.70
N LEU A 33 8.35 24.45 2.66
CA LEU A 33 7.03 23.86 2.44
C LEU A 33 6.72 23.07 3.74
N GLY A 34 5.58 23.33 4.33
CA GLY A 34 5.16 22.70 5.57
C GLY A 34 5.00 21.19 5.35
N ARG A 35 6.15 20.46 5.41
CA ARG A 35 6.15 19.00 5.34
C ARG A 35 5.47 18.47 6.58
N VAL A 36 4.47 17.63 6.37
CA VAL A 36 3.58 17.16 7.44
C VAL A 36 3.94 15.77 7.97
N LEU A 37 4.79 15.02 7.22
CA LEU A 37 5.21 13.67 7.59
C LEU A 37 6.55 13.28 6.95
N THR A 38 7.14 12.20 7.43
CA THR A 38 8.24 11.49 6.77
C THR A 38 7.74 10.14 6.26
N LEU A 39 7.91 9.88 4.98
CA LEU A 39 7.72 8.56 4.38
C LEU A 39 9.07 7.85 4.27
N VAL A 40 9.20 6.70 4.90
CA VAL A 40 10.38 5.82 4.77
C VAL A 40 9.99 4.65 3.87
N ILE A 41 10.69 4.49 2.77
CA ILE A 41 10.51 3.38 1.83
C ILE A 41 11.69 2.44 1.98
N ALA A 42 11.44 1.18 2.33
CA ALA A 42 12.46 0.14 2.41
C ALA A 42 12.33 -0.81 1.21
N THR A 43 13.39 -0.93 0.42
CA THR A 43 13.38 -1.69 -0.83
C THR A 43 14.76 -2.31 -1.13
N ASP A 44 14.83 -3.10 -2.19
CA ASP A 44 16.10 -3.64 -2.68
C ASP A 44 16.79 -2.66 -3.62
N ILE A 45 18.14 -2.71 -3.66
CA ILE A 45 18.93 -1.86 -4.56
C ILE A 45 18.54 -2.15 -6.02
N GLY A 46 18.22 -1.08 -6.75
CA GLY A 46 17.77 -1.15 -8.13
C GLY A 46 16.25 -1.18 -8.31
N SER A 47 15.46 -1.24 -7.21
CA SER A 47 14.00 -1.27 -7.24
C SER A 47 13.34 0.02 -6.73
N GLU A 48 14.12 1.11 -6.60
CA GLU A 48 13.68 2.33 -5.92
C GLU A 48 12.71 3.18 -6.75
N GLU A 49 12.91 3.26 -8.07
CA GLU A 49 12.32 4.31 -8.90
C GLU A 49 10.79 4.29 -8.95
N SER A 50 10.16 3.13 -9.05
CA SER A 50 8.69 3.02 -9.08
C SER A 50 8.04 3.51 -7.78
N ALA A 51 8.69 3.24 -6.64
CA ALA A 51 8.23 3.70 -5.34
C ALA A 51 8.45 5.21 -5.16
N ILE A 52 9.58 5.74 -5.66
CA ILE A 52 9.87 7.18 -5.66
C ILE A 52 8.85 7.93 -6.53
N GLU A 53 8.52 7.41 -7.70
CA GLU A 53 7.51 8.00 -8.59
C GLU A 53 6.15 8.08 -7.90
N ALA A 54 5.68 6.97 -7.31
CA ALA A 54 4.43 6.94 -6.57
C ALA A 54 4.43 7.93 -5.38
N ALA A 55 5.55 8.03 -4.65
CA ALA A 55 5.71 8.95 -3.54
C ALA A 55 5.71 10.43 -4.02
N ASN A 56 6.40 10.74 -5.12
CA ASN A 56 6.40 12.08 -5.69
C ASN A 56 5.00 12.52 -6.12
N GLU A 57 4.24 11.63 -6.74
CA GLU A 57 2.87 11.93 -7.12
C GLU A 57 1.94 12.12 -5.91
N ALA A 58 2.06 11.26 -4.87
CA ALA A 58 1.29 11.39 -3.63
C ALA A 58 1.68 12.65 -2.84
N SER A 59 2.90 13.15 -2.97
CA SER A 59 3.40 14.34 -2.28
C SER A 59 2.69 15.64 -2.69
N ARG A 60 2.01 15.64 -3.83
CA ARG A 60 1.18 16.78 -4.26
C ARG A 60 -0.02 17.00 -3.36
N GLU A 61 -0.54 15.91 -2.74
CA GLU A 61 -1.63 15.97 -1.77
C GLU A 61 -1.09 16.04 -0.33
N HIS A 62 0.05 15.40 -0.07
CA HIS A 62 0.67 15.27 1.25
C HIS A 62 2.14 15.67 1.20
N PRO A 63 2.48 16.97 1.34
CA PRO A 63 3.88 17.41 1.35
C PRO A 63 4.68 16.65 2.41
N MET A 64 5.74 15.96 2.00
CA MET A 64 6.49 15.06 2.87
C MET A 64 8.00 15.06 2.55
N ARG A 65 8.78 14.52 3.49
CA ARG A 65 10.13 14.05 3.21
C ARG A 65 10.04 12.57 2.86
N VAL A 66 10.67 12.17 1.76
CA VAL A 66 10.79 10.76 1.37
C VAL A 66 12.22 10.31 1.65
N ILE A 67 12.38 9.26 2.42
CA ILE A 67 13.65 8.59 2.68
C ILE A 67 13.54 7.18 2.11
N VAL A 68 14.32 6.87 1.11
CA VAL A 68 14.40 5.53 0.52
C VAL A 68 15.63 4.85 1.08
N VAL A 69 15.43 3.75 1.77
CA VAL A 69 16.51 2.88 2.25
C VAL A 69 16.56 1.66 1.35
N SER A 70 17.61 1.54 0.57
CA SER A 70 17.83 0.39 -0.31
C SER A 70 18.97 -0.46 0.22
N THR A 71 18.72 -1.76 0.34
CA THR A 71 19.72 -2.72 0.83
C THR A 71 19.99 -3.79 -0.21
N SER A 72 21.19 -4.38 -0.21
CA SER A 72 21.51 -5.54 -1.04
C SER A 72 20.77 -6.78 -0.54
N GLU A 73 20.37 -7.67 -1.45
CA GLU A 73 19.79 -8.97 -1.09
C GLU A 73 20.77 -9.86 -0.31
N ASP A 74 22.07 -9.75 -0.61
CA ASP A 74 23.16 -10.43 0.12
C ASP A 74 24.14 -9.42 0.72
N PRO A 75 23.88 -8.93 1.94
CA PRO A 75 24.77 -7.99 2.62
C PRO A 75 26.17 -8.57 2.88
N SER A 76 26.33 -9.89 2.93
CA SER A 76 27.62 -10.52 3.22
C SER A 76 28.60 -10.50 2.04
N ALA A 77 28.11 -10.28 0.82
CA ALA A 77 28.91 -10.27 -0.40
C ALA A 77 29.66 -8.96 -0.65
N GLU A 78 29.36 -7.90 0.08
CA GLU A 78 29.86 -6.55 -0.19
C GLU A 78 30.57 -5.93 1.03
N SER A 79 31.52 -5.01 0.74
CA SER A 79 32.15 -4.21 1.80
C SER A 79 31.17 -3.19 2.38
N ALA A 80 31.27 -2.94 3.69
CA ALA A 80 30.42 -1.97 4.39
C ALA A 80 30.60 -0.57 3.80
N ARG A 81 29.56 0.00 3.19
CA ARG A 81 29.53 1.33 2.57
C ARG A 81 28.11 1.88 2.58
N VAL A 82 28.00 3.19 2.56
CA VAL A 82 26.73 3.92 2.34
C VAL A 82 26.94 4.91 1.22
N ASP A 83 26.12 4.84 0.18
CA ASP A 83 26.00 5.84 -0.85
C ASP A 83 24.65 6.55 -0.69
N ALA A 84 24.60 7.85 -1.01
CA ALA A 84 23.32 8.57 -0.97
C ALA A 84 23.14 9.47 -2.17
N GLN A 85 21.87 9.78 -2.47
CA GLN A 85 21.47 10.76 -3.46
C GLN A 85 20.36 11.63 -2.90
N ILE A 86 20.50 12.93 -3.02
CA ILE A 86 19.47 13.91 -2.62
C ILE A 86 18.85 14.48 -3.88
N ARG A 87 17.51 14.43 -3.98
CA ARG A 87 16.74 15.01 -5.11
C ARG A 87 15.80 16.09 -4.56
N VAL A 88 15.88 17.30 -5.08
CA VAL A 88 15.07 18.45 -4.65
C VAL A 88 14.54 19.22 -5.86
N GLY A 89 13.27 19.63 -5.82
CA GLY A 89 12.63 20.39 -6.89
C GLY A 89 12.25 19.55 -8.11
N GLY A 90 11.66 20.15 -9.12
CA GLY A 90 11.29 19.52 -10.39
C GLY A 90 10.49 18.22 -10.22
N ASP A 91 11.07 17.11 -10.64
CA ASP A 91 10.43 15.79 -10.59
C ASP A 91 10.21 15.26 -9.16
N ALA A 92 10.88 15.84 -8.15
CA ALA A 92 10.59 15.52 -6.74
C ALA A 92 9.23 16.10 -6.27
N GLY A 93 8.54 16.86 -7.11
CA GLY A 93 7.25 17.46 -6.77
C GLY A 93 7.36 18.37 -5.55
N ALA A 94 6.42 18.21 -4.59
CA ALA A 94 6.49 18.92 -3.30
C ALA A 94 7.39 18.21 -2.28
N SER A 95 8.10 17.14 -2.66
CA SER A 95 8.91 16.29 -1.79
C SER A 95 10.39 16.65 -1.84
N GLU A 96 11.09 16.26 -0.81
CA GLU A 96 12.53 16.12 -0.76
C GLU A 96 12.82 14.62 -0.68
N VAL A 97 13.48 14.05 -1.67
CA VAL A 97 13.76 12.63 -1.74
C VAL A 97 15.23 12.39 -1.39
N ILE A 98 15.47 11.52 -0.44
CA ILE A 98 16.78 11.08 0.01
C ILE A 98 16.86 9.58 -0.24
N VAL A 99 17.68 9.17 -1.19
CA VAL A 99 17.95 7.75 -1.45
C VAL A 99 19.22 7.38 -0.72
N VAL A 100 19.17 6.38 0.15
CA VAL A 100 20.29 5.83 0.92
C VAL A 100 20.49 4.39 0.53
N LYS A 101 21.60 4.08 -0.11
CA LYS A 101 22.00 2.72 -0.49
C LYS A 101 23.01 2.20 0.51
N ALA A 102 22.63 1.16 1.24
CA ALA A 102 23.47 0.55 2.27
C ALA A 102 23.98 -0.84 1.84
N TYR A 103 25.29 -1.03 1.96
CA TYR A 103 25.99 -2.23 1.56
C TYR A 103 26.69 -2.89 2.75
N GLY A 104 26.83 -4.20 2.68
CA GLY A 104 27.54 -4.98 3.70
C GLY A 104 26.91 -4.84 5.09
N GLU A 105 27.71 -4.73 6.12
CA GLU A 105 27.22 -4.61 7.51
C GLU A 105 26.32 -3.39 7.74
N ASN A 106 26.47 -2.32 6.95
CA ASN A 106 25.63 -1.13 7.08
C ASN A 106 24.17 -1.41 6.70
N ALA A 107 23.90 -2.39 5.86
CA ALA A 107 22.54 -2.79 5.48
C ALA A 107 21.74 -3.39 6.66
N SER A 108 22.40 -3.87 7.70
CA SER A 108 21.73 -4.43 8.89
C SER A 108 21.26 -3.40 9.92
N ASN A 109 21.63 -2.11 9.75
CA ASN A 109 21.33 -1.05 10.71
C ASN A 109 20.47 0.06 10.13
N GLU A 110 19.33 -0.32 9.53
CA GLU A 110 18.40 0.57 8.85
C GLU A 110 17.90 1.73 9.74
N GLU A 111 17.69 1.48 11.05
CA GLU A 111 17.24 2.51 11.99
C GLU A 111 18.24 3.66 12.09
N SER A 112 19.54 3.36 12.20
CA SER A 112 20.58 4.37 12.25
C SER A 112 20.70 5.19 10.97
N LEU A 113 20.40 4.58 9.81
CA LEU A 113 20.41 5.26 8.53
C LEU A 113 19.28 6.30 8.41
N VAL A 114 18.15 6.05 9.09
CA VAL A 114 16.93 6.86 8.97
C VAL A 114 16.82 7.92 10.04
N MET A 115 17.13 7.58 11.31
CA MET A 115 16.87 8.44 12.48
C MET A 115 17.41 9.86 12.35
N GLY A 116 18.62 10.03 11.82
CA GLY A 116 19.24 11.35 11.62
C GLY A 116 18.66 12.16 10.45
N LEU A 117 17.76 11.56 9.67
CA LEU A 117 17.14 12.16 8.48
C LEU A 117 15.66 12.46 8.68
N LEU A 118 15.01 11.98 9.75
CA LEU A 118 13.60 12.22 10.03
C LEU A 118 13.32 13.72 10.19
N LEU A 119 12.10 14.12 9.88
CA LEU A 119 11.60 15.44 10.25
C LEU A 119 11.31 15.45 11.75
N PRO A 120 11.79 16.45 12.49
CA PRO A 120 11.44 16.60 13.91
C PRO A 120 9.93 16.72 14.09
N ASP A 121 9.40 16.05 15.11
CA ASP A 121 7.99 16.12 15.53
C ASP A 121 6.95 15.76 14.45
N ALA A 122 7.39 15.20 13.32
CA ALA A 122 6.51 14.75 12.26
C ALA A 122 6.25 13.23 12.34
N PRO A 123 5.03 12.77 12.03
CA PRO A 123 4.75 11.34 11.98
C PRO A 123 5.58 10.63 10.92
N VAL A 124 5.90 9.38 11.19
CA VAL A 124 6.66 8.51 10.30
C VAL A 124 5.72 7.44 9.73
N VAL A 125 5.71 7.31 8.41
CA VAL A 125 5.06 6.22 7.69
C VAL A 125 6.14 5.36 7.06
N ALA A 126 6.05 4.05 7.21
CA ALA A 126 6.94 3.10 6.56
C ALA A 126 6.21 2.35 5.45
N TRP A 127 6.88 2.14 4.33
CA TRP A 127 6.35 1.39 3.20
C TRP A 127 7.38 0.40 2.64
N TRP A 128 6.95 -0.84 2.48
CA TRP A 128 7.68 -1.92 1.83
C TRP A 128 6.98 -2.26 0.51
N PRO A 129 7.44 -1.77 -0.64
CA PRO A 129 6.82 -2.05 -1.94
C PRO A 129 7.09 -3.46 -2.47
N GLY A 130 8.04 -4.17 -1.90
CA GLY A 130 8.48 -5.51 -2.30
C GLY A 130 8.78 -6.39 -1.09
N ARG A 131 10.04 -6.75 -0.89
CA ARG A 131 10.47 -7.58 0.23
C ARG A 131 10.08 -6.96 1.58
N THR A 132 9.39 -7.74 2.39
CA THR A 132 8.79 -7.31 3.66
C THR A 132 9.43 -8.09 4.82
N PRO A 133 9.70 -7.45 5.98
CA PRO A 133 10.12 -8.16 7.19
C PRO A 133 9.04 -9.13 7.67
N ALA A 134 9.44 -10.25 8.29
CA ALA A 134 8.51 -11.25 8.80
C ALA A 134 7.51 -10.69 9.84
N VAL A 135 7.96 -9.76 10.69
CA VAL A 135 7.11 -9.02 11.63
C VAL A 135 7.35 -7.53 11.39
N VAL A 136 6.45 -6.92 10.64
CA VAL A 136 6.61 -5.54 10.15
C VAL A 136 6.78 -4.55 11.30
N SER A 137 5.97 -4.67 12.35
CA SER A 137 5.97 -3.77 13.52
C SER A 137 7.23 -3.89 14.39
N GLU A 138 7.94 -5.02 14.32
CA GLU A 138 9.16 -5.27 15.10
C GLU A 138 10.45 -4.97 14.31
N SER A 139 10.34 -4.71 13.02
CA SER A 139 11.49 -4.35 12.18
C SER A 139 12.09 -3.01 12.62
N ALA A 140 13.34 -2.75 12.22
CA ALA A 140 14.05 -1.53 12.56
C ALA A 140 13.26 -0.26 12.19
N ILE A 141 12.74 -0.20 10.96
CA ILE A 141 11.92 0.91 10.46
C ILE A 141 10.49 0.84 11.02
N GLY A 142 9.94 -0.35 11.20
CA GLY A 142 8.58 -0.55 11.69
C GLY A 142 8.34 -0.03 13.09
N ARG A 143 9.34 -0.14 13.98
CA ARG A 143 9.26 0.35 15.38
C ARG A 143 9.14 1.87 15.48
N ILE A 144 9.68 2.62 14.54
CA ILE A 144 9.65 4.09 14.53
C ILE A 144 8.45 4.65 13.76
N ALA A 145 7.70 3.81 13.03
CA ALA A 145 6.59 4.21 12.19
C ALA A 145 5.23 4.06 12.90
N GLN A 146 4.37 5.08 12.80
CA GLN A 146 2.98 5.01 13.24
C GLN A 146 2.09 4.22 12.28
N ARG A 147 2.41 4.26 10.98
CA ARG A 147 1.73 3.48 9.96
C ARG A 147 2.75 2.70 9.14
N ARG A 148 2.45 1.44 8.87
CA ARG A 148 3.31 0.50 8.18
C ARG A 148 2.52 -0.12 7.03
N ILE A 149 3.02 0.09 5.82
CA ILE A 149 2.32 -0.25 4.57
C ILE A 149 3.08 -1.38 3.88
N THR A 150 2.37 -2.45 3.54
CA THR A 150 2.88 -3.55 2.71
C THR A 150 2.11 -3.61 1.38
N ASP A 151 2.56 -4.42 0.45
CA ASP A 151 1.84 -4.74 -0.77
C ASP A 151 1.87 -6.25 -1.05
N ALA A 152 0.85 -6.95 -0.61
CA ALA A 152 0.71 -8.39 -0.81
C ALA A 152 0.78 -8.79 -2.30
N ALA A 153 0.34 -7.91 -3.21
CA ALA A 153 0.39 -8.18 -4.65
C ALA A 153 1.82 -8.21 -5.22
N ALA A 154 2.82 -7.72 -4.48
CA ALA A 154 4.23 -7.79 -4.87
C ALA A 154 4.90 -9.13 -4.50
N HIS A 155 4.22 -9.99 -3.76
CA HIS A 155 4.75 -11.28 -3.33
C HIS A 155 4.40 -12.41 -4.31
N ALA A 156 5.28 -13.41 -4.40
CA ALA A 156 5.09 -14.56 -5.29
C ALA A 156 3.86 -15.40 -4.92
N ASP A 157 3.53 -15.49 -3.63
CA ASP A 157 2.29 -16.08 -3.11
C ASP A 157 1.56 -15.05 -2.22
N PRO A 158 0.71 -14.21 -2.83
CA PRO A 158 -0.01 -13.17 -2.09
C PRO A 158 -0.93 -13.72 -0.98
N ALA A 159 -1.49 -14.92 -1.18
CA ALA A 159 -2.37 -15.53 -0.20
C ALA A 159 -1.60 -16.07 1.02
N ALA A 160 -0.41 -16.62 0.82
CA ALA A 160 0.48 -17.01 1.90
C ALA A 160 0.94 -15.77 2.68
N PHE A 161 1.36 -14.73 1.98
CA PHE A 161 1.79 -13.49 2.60
C PHE A 161 0.69 -12.84 3.46
N LEU A 162 -0.57 -12.79 2.99
CA LEU A 162 -1.68 -12.28 3.81
C LEU A 162 -1.90 -13.10 5.09
N ARG A 163 -1.68 -14.43 5.05
CA ARG A 163 -1.77 -15.27 6.26
C ARG A 163 -0.63 -14.98 7.24
N GLU A 164 0.58 -14.78 6.74
CA GLU A 164 1.74 -14.38 7.56
C GLU A 164 1.52 -13.01 8.18
N LEU A 165 1.05 -12.03 7.40
CA LEU A 165 0.70 -10.69 7.87
C LEU A 165 -0.41 -10.74 8.93
N SER A 166 -1.42 -11.61 8.76
CA SER A 166 -2.49 -11.83 9.73
C SER A 166 -1.95 -12.33 11.07
N ALA A 167 -1.03 -13.29 11.04
CA ALA A 167 -0.42 -13.85 12.25
C ALA A 167 0.48 -12.86 13.01
N ALA A 168 1.10 -11.91 12.29
CA ALA A 168 2.02 -10.92 12.83
C ALA A 168 1.42 -9.51 12.95
N TYR A 169 0.14 -9.35 12.68
CA TYR A 169 -0.53 -8.03 12.62
C TYR A 169 -0.40 -7.26 13.93
N ALA A 170 -0.04 -5.99 13.80
CA ALA A 170 -0.10 -5.01 14.88
C ALA A 170 -0.88 -3.76 14.43
N PRO A 171 -1.58 -3.06 15.37
CA PRO A 171 -2.28 -1.83 15.03
C PRO A 171 -1.35 -0.81 14.35
N GLY A 172 -1.78 -0.29 13.20
CA GLY A 172 -0.99 0.57 12.33
C GLY A 172 -0.42 -0.13 11.09
N ASP A 173 -0.48 -1.47 11.03
CA ASP A 173 -0.19 -2.22 9.81
C ASP A 173 -1.36 -2.09 8.83
N THR A 174 -1.04 -2.02 7.55
CA THR A 174 -1.99 -1.98 6.43
C THR A 174 -1.35 -2.58 5.19
N ASP A 175 -2.18 -2.90 4.20
CA ASP A 175 -1.74 -3.47 2.93
C ASP A 175 -2.46 -2.80 1.75
N PHE A 176 -1.76 -2.56 0.67
CA PHE A 176 -2.37 -1.97 -0.52
C PHE A 176 -3.46 -2.84 -1.15
N ALA A 177 -3.45 -4.15 -0.93
CA ALA A 177 -4.55 -5.00 -1.35
C ALA A 177 -5.88 -4.57 -0.70
N TRP A 178 -5.85 -4.12 0.56
CA TRP A 178 -7.00 -3.54 1.24
C TRP A 178 -7.39 -2.17 0.71
N THR A 179 -6.41 -1.30 0.47
CA THR A 179 -6.65 0.04 -0.07
C THR A 179 -7.23 0.00 -1.48
N ARG A 180 -6.83 -0.98 -2.30
CA ARG A 180 -7.42 -1.21 -3.63
C ARG A 180 -8.91 -1.55 -3.58
N LEU A 181 -9.42 -2.03 -2.43
CA LEU A 181 -10.84 -2.38 -2.22
C LEU A 181 -11.74 -1.19 -1.91
N THR A 182 -11.21 -0.01 -1.62
CA THR A 182 -12.01 1.12 -1.13
C THR A 182 -13.20 1.41 -2.02
N LEU A 183 -13.02 1.46 -3.34
CA LEU A 183 -14.10 1.73 -4.28
C LEU A 183 -15.12 0.58 -4.36
N TRP A 184 -14.65 -0.68 -4.33
CA TRP A 184 -15.53 -1.85 -4.30
C TRP A 184 -16.42 -1.86 -3.06
N ARG A 185 -15.82 -1.67 -1.89
CA ARG A 185 -16.54 -1.61 -0.60
C ARG A 185 -17.56 -0.47 -0.58
N ALA A 186 -17.16 0.70 -1.09
CA ALA A 186 -18.05 1.87 -1.16
C ALA A 186 -19.27 1.61 -2.05
N GLN A 187 -19.08 1.01 -3.23
CA GLN A 187 -20.19 0.71 -4.15
C GLN A 187 -21.11 -0.37 -3.58
N LEU A 188 -20.57 -1.45 -3.04
CA LEU A 188 -21.37 -2.52 -2.43
C LEU A 188 -22.16 -2.03 -1.22
N ALA A 189 -21.57 -1.22 -0.35
CA ALA A 189 -22.28 -0.59 0.76
C ALA A 189 -23.41 0.33 0.26
N ALA A 190 -23.13 1.21 -0.72
CA ALA A 190 -24.12 2.14 -1.27
C ALA A 190 -25.31 1.43 -1.92
N VAL A 191 -25.11 0.28 -2.52
CA VAL A 191 -26.19 -0.54 -3.09
C VAL A 191 -27.06 -1.16 -2.00
N LEU A 192 -26.45 -1.62 -0.90
CA LEU A 192 -27.18 -2.22 0.20
C LEU A 192 -27.95 -1.20 1.06
N ASP A 193 -27.54 0.06 1.02
CA ASP A 193 -28.25 1.18 1.68
C ASP A 193 -29.50 1.66 0.91
N GLN A 194 -29.88 0.98 -0.19
CA GLN A 194 -31.05 1.30 -0.99
C GLN A 194 -32.20 0.32 -0.76
N PRO A 195 -33.49 0.76 -0.86
CA PRO A 195 -34.60 -0.17 -0.86
C PRO A 195 -34.43 -1.27 -1.92
N PRO A 196 -34.91 -2.50 -1.62
CA PRO A 196 -35.88 -2.86 -0.59
C PRO A 196 -35.29 -3.23 0.78
N PHE A 197 -34.02 -2.98 1.12
CA PHE A 197 -33.37 -3.30 2.40
C PHE A 197 -33.46 -4.79 2.80
N GLU A 198 -33.44 -5.67 1.82
CA GLU A 198 -33.48 -7.10 2.05
C GLU A 198 -32.13 -7.63 2.51
N SER A 199 -32.16 -8.64 3.37
CA SER A 199 -30.94 -9.32 3.79
C SER A 199 -30.29 -10.05 2.62
N VAL A 200 -28.97 -9.96 2.54
CA VAL A 200 -28.15 -10.81 1.66
C VAL A 200 -28.04 -12.19 2.32
N THR A 201 -28.24 -13.25 1.56
CA THR A 201 -28.20 -14.64 2.05
C THR A 201 -26.93 -15.40 1.64
N ALA A 202 -26.28 -14.98 0.55
CA ALA A 202 -25.01 -15.50 0.09
C ALA A 202 -24.26 -14.44 -0.75
N ALA A 203 -22.96 -14.56 -0.87
CA ALA A 203 -22.16 -13.78 -1.78
C ALA A 203 -21.18 -14.65 -2.55
N HIS A 204 -20.88 -14.21 -3.76
CA HIS A 204 -19.90 -14.83 -4.65
C HIS A 204 -18.93 -13.78 -5.18
N VAL A 205 -17.64 -14.02 -5.06
CA VAL A 205 -16.59 -13.10 -5.50
C VAL A 205 -15.75 -13.79 -6.58
N THR A 206 -15.54 -13.10 -7.69
CA THR A 206 -14.68 -13.60 -8.77
C THR A 206 -13.48 -12.70 -8.97
N GLY A 207 -12.31 -13.28 -9.27
CA GLY A 207 -11.10 -12.52 -9.50
C GLY A 207 -9.93 -13.38 -9.97
N SER A 208 -8.78 -12.73 -10.12
CA SER A 208 -7.54 -13.41 -10.49
C SER A 208 -6.93 -14.11 -9.27
N SER A 209 -6.28 -15.25 -9.49
CA SER A 209 -5.61 -16.04 -8.44
C SER A 209 -4.40 -15.33 -7.82
N ASP A 210 -3.82 -14.35 -8.51
CA ASP A 210 -2.72 -13.50 -8.03
C ASP A 210 -3.19 -12.23 -7.29
N SER A 211 -4.52 -12.08 -7.11
CA SER A 211 -5.10 -10.90 -6.49
C SER A 211 -5.42 -11.10 -5.01
N PRO A 212 -4.59 -10.60 -4.10
CA PRO A 212 -4.90 -10.65 -2.66
C PRO A 212 -6.17 -9.86 -2.30
N SER A 213 -6.50 -8.85 -3.10
CA SER A 213 -7.72 -8.05 -2.93
C SER A 213 -8.99 -8.90 -3.09
N THR A 214 -8.98 -9.94 -3.92
CA THR A 214 -10.13 -10.85 -4.10
C THR A 214 -10.46 -11.58 -2.79
N LEU A 215 -9.43 -12.11 -2.12
CA LEU A 215 -9.59 -12.79 -0.83
C LEU A 215 -10.03 -11.83 0.28
N LEU A 216 -9.44 -10.65 0.35
CA LEU A 216 -9.81 -9.63 1.34
C LEU A 216 -11.23 -9.11 1.14
N LEU A 217 -11.71 -9.00 -0.11
CA LEU A 217 -13.10 -8.63 -0.39
C LEU A 217 -14.07 -9.70 0.09
N ALA A 218 -13.80 -10.96 -0.18
CA ALA A 218 -14.60 -12.07 0.29
C ALA A 218 -14.64 -12.15 1.83
N ALA A 219 -13.49 -12.02 2.47
CA ALA A 219 -13.36 -11.96 3.92
C ALA A 219 -14.15 -10.79 4.54
N TRP A 220 -14.09 -9.62 3.88
CA TRP A 220 -14.86 -8.45 4.31
C TRP A 220 -16.37 -8.68 4.19
N LEU A 221 -16.86 -9.21 3.06
CA LEU A 221 -18.27 -9.50 2.85
C LEU A 221 -18.77 -10.53 3.88
N GLN A 222 -18.05 -11.63 4.05
CA GLN A 222 -18.39 -12.66 5.03
C GLN A 222 -18.51 -12.07 6.44
N ARG A 223 -17.53 -11.27 6.84
CA ARG A 223 -17.49 -10.68 8.19
C ARG A 223 -18.56 -9.61 8.42
N GLN A 224 -18.87 -8.77 7.40
CA GLN A 224 -19.81 -7.68 7.54
C GLN A 224 -21.27 -8.12 7.43
N LEU A 225 -21.54 -9.13 6.62
CA LEU A 225 -22.91 -9.59 6.35
C LEU A 225 -23.28 -10.86 7.14
N ASP A 226 -22.31 -11.51 7.78
CA ASP A 226 -22.47 -12.80 8.50
C ASP A 226 -23.12 -13.88 7.62
N ILE A 227 -22.59 -14.06 6.42
CA ILE A 227 -23.09 -14.98 5.40
C ILE A 227 -21.98 -15.87 4.85
N ALA A 228 -22.37 -16.97 4.19
CA ALA A 228 -21.43 -17.76 3.38
C ALA A 228 -20.98 -16.96 2.13
N VAL A 229 -19.68 -16.99 1.87
CA VAL A 229 -19.08 -16.38 0.67
C VAL A 229 -18.26 -17.43 -0.07
N THR A 230 -18.50 -17.57 -1.37
CA THR A 230 -17.69 -18.40 -2.27
C THR A 230 -16.80 -17.52 -3.13
N VAL A 231 -15.63 -18.05 -3.51
CA VAL A 231 -14.63 -17.34 -4.29
C VAL A 231 -14.22 -18.19 -5.47
N ASP A 232 -14.36 -17.66 -6.68
CA ASP A 232 -13.80 -18.27 -7.88
C ASP A 232 -12.58 -17.47 -8.32
N VAL A 233 -11.43 -18.13 -8.41
CA VAL A 233 -10.19 -17.52 -8.88
C VAL A 233 -9.77 -18.14 -10.21
N THR A 234 -9.32 -17.28 -11.12
CA THR A 234 -8.83 -17.69 -12.43
C THR A 234 -7.36 -17.34 -12.60
N ARG A 235 -6.60 -18.24 -13.26
CA ARG A 235 -5.18 -18.00 -13.59
C ARG A 235 -5.00 -17.27 -14.93
N SER A 236 -6.08 -17.12 -15.69
CA SER A 236 -6.06 -16.46 -16.99
C SER A 236 -6.97 -15.25 -17.00
N GLY A 237 -6.53 -14.20 -17.67
CA GLY A 237 -7.29 -12.97 -17.82
C GLY A 237 -6.66 -11.77 -17.11
N ASP A 238 -7.43 -10.74 -16.93
CA ASP A 238 -7.00 -9.50 -16.27
C ASP A 238 -6.79 -9.73 -14.77
N SER A 239 -5.72 -9.17 -14.22
CA SER A 239 -5.45 -9.24 -12.78
C SER A 239 -6.50 -8.48 -11.96
N GLY A 240 -6.70 -8.86 -10.70
CA GLY A 240 -7.58 -8.18 -9.76
C GLY A 240 -8.97 -8.79 -9.64
N ILE A 241 -9.89 -8.04 -9.05
CA ILE A 241 -11.28 -8.45 -8.86
C ILE A 241 -12.04 -8.29 -10.17
N HIS A 242 -12.81 -9.32 -10.53
CA HIS A 242 -13.65 -9.33 -11.74
C HIS A 242 -15.10 -9.00 -11.40
N GLY A 243 -15.66 -9.56 -10.32
CA GLY A 243 -17.05 -9.33 -9.98
C GLY A 243 -17.43 -9.75 -8.57
N VAL A 244 -18.61 -9.29 -8.17
CA VAL A 244 -19.29 -9.69 -6.94
C VAL A 244 -20.76 -9.91 -7.24
N THR A 245 -21.31 -11.02 -6.77
CA THR A 245 -22.76 -11.30 -6.78
C THR A 245 -23.22 -11.39 -5.32
N LEU A 246 -24.29 -10.64 -4.99
CA LEU A 246 -24.97 -10.69 -3.70
C LEU A 246 -26.36 -11.25 -3.90
N THR A 247 -26.66 -12.42 -3.29
CA THR A 247 -27.95 -13.11 -3.43
C THR A 247 -28.97 -12.62 -2.38
N ARG A 248 -30.17 -12.20 -2.84
CA ARG A 248 -31.29 -11.78 -2.01
C ARG A 248 -32.59 -12.46 -2.46
N ALA A 249 -33.64 -12.35 -1.66
CA ALA A 249 -34.95 -12.94 -1.98
C ALA A 249 -35.57 -12.36 -3.26
N SER A 250 -35.35 -11.09 -3.55
CA SER A 250 -35.84 -10.39 -4.76
C SER A 250 -35.00 -10.66 -6.02
N GLY A 251 -33.88 -11.37 -5.89
CA GLY A 251 -32.91 -11.65 -6.94
C GLY A 251 -31.53 -11.10 -6.64
N ASP A 252 -30.59 -11.42 -7.51
CA ASP A 252 -29.17 -11.12 -7.33
C ASP A 252 -28.86 -9.64 -7.66
N ILE A 253 -27.92 -9.08 -6.90
CA ILE A 253 -27.21 -7.87 -7.26
C ILE A 253 -25.83 -8.29 -7.79
N THR A 254 -25.48 -7.85 -8.99
CA THR A 254 -24.16 -8.11 -9.56
C THR A 254 -23.41 -6.81 -9.83
N LEU A 255 -22.15 -6.78 -9.46
CA LEU A 255 -21.20 -5.72 -9.78
C LEU A 255 -20.02 -6.37 -10.51
N GLU A 256 -19.97 -6.19 -11.82
CA GLU A 256 -18.99 -6.84 -12.69
C GLU A 256 -18.10 -5.81 -13.39
N ARG A 257 -16.78 -6.00 -13.33
CA ARG A 257 -15.83 -5.19 -14.09
C ARG A 257 -15.68 -5.76 -15.50
N THR A 258 -16.42 -5.22 -16.44
CA THR A 258 -16.41 -5.65 -17.84
C THR A 258 -15.22 -5.09 -18.62
N ASN A 259 -14.89 -3.81 -18.38
CA ASN A 259 -13.73 -3.13 -18.97
C ASN A 259 -13.26 -2.04 -18.00
N ALA A 260 -12.07 -2.14 -17.44
CA ALA A 260 -11.53 -1.06 -16.64
C ALA A 260 -11.44 0.24 -17.48
N PRO A 261 -11.88 1.41 -16.96
CA PRO A 261 -12.25 1.71 -15.58
C PRO A 261 -13.75 1.59 -15.26
N VAL A 262 -14.52 0.85 -16.03
CA VAL A 262 -15.98 0.74 -15.91
C VAL A 262 -16.38 -0.61 -15.32
N ALA A 263 -17.33 -0.61 -14.42
CA ALA A 263 -18.04 -1.78 -13.94
C ALA A 263 -19.54 -1.63 -14.20
N THR A 264 -20.20 -2.75 -14.45
CA THR A 264 -21.64 -2.83 -14.69
C THR A 264 -22.33 -3.28 -13.40
N LEU A 265 -23.28 -2.49 -12.92
CA LEU A 265 -24.14 -2.81 -11.78
C LEU A 265 -25.52 -3.25 -12.30
N THR A 266 -25.92 -4.46 -11.91
CA THR A 266 -27.26 -5.01 -12.20
C THR A 266 -28.01 -5.26 -10.89
N GLN A 267 -29.25 -4.82 -10.82
CA GLN A 267 -30.13 -4.98 -9.67
C GLN A 267 -31.53 -5.40 -10.11
N PRO A 268 -32.26 -6.23 -9.32
CA PRO A 268 -33.60 -6.60 -9.66
C PRO A 268 -34.54 -5.39 -9.79
N GLY A 269 -35.27 -5.33 -10.89
CA GLY A 269 -36.27 -4.27 -11.14
C GLY A 269 -35.70 -2.89 -11.46
N GLN A 270 -34.37 -2.77 -11.63
CA GLN A 270 -33.70 -1.52 -12.01
C GLN A 270 -33.01 -1.65 -13.36
N PRO A 271 -32.84 -0.54 -14.10
CA PRO A 271 -31.98 -0.54 -15.28
C PRO A 271 -30.56 -0.92 -14.92
N VAL A 272 -29.84 -1.51 -15.86
CA VAL A 272 -28.40 -1.74 -15.74
C VAL A 272 -27.66 -0.41 -15.77
N HIS A 273 -26.69 -0.23 -14.86
CA HIS A 273 -25.90 0.99 -14.73
C HIS A 273 -24.42 0.72 -14.90
N ASP A 274 -23.78 1.53 -15.70
CA ASP A 274 -22.33 1.60 -15.75
C ASP A 274 -21.82 2.58 -14.69
N ILE A 275 -20.87 2.13 -13.89
CA ILE A 275 -20.25 2.91 -12.82
C ILE A 275 -18.74 2.99 -13.00
N SER A 276 -18.16 4.10 -12.58
CA SER A 276 -16.70 4.23 -12.59
C SER A 276 -16.07 3.42 -11.45
N LEU A 277 -15.29 2.43 -11.81
CA LEU A 277 -14.57 1.56 -10.85
C LEU A 277 -13.14 1.30 -11.34
N PRO A 278 -12.30 2.36 -11.39
CA PRO A 278 -10.94 2.23 -11.91
C PRO A 278 -10.08 1.30 -11.05
N ARG A 279 -9.07 0.71 -11.67
CA ARG A 279 -7.99 0.03 -10.95
C ARG A 279 -7.12 1.10 -10.28
N ARG A 280 -6.82 0.90 -9.02
CA ARG A 280 -6.02 1.85 -8.23
C ARG A 280 -4.54 1.47 -8.31
N GLY A 281 -3.73 2.41 -8.79
CA GLY A 281 -2.27 2.28 -8.83
C GLY A 281 -1.62 2.56 -7.47
N LEU A 282 -0.30 2.40 -7.40
CA LEU A 282 0.48 2.66 -6.18
C LEU A 282 0.30 4.09 -5.66
N ARG A 283 0.28 5.08 -6.57
CA ARG A 283 0.02 6.49 -6.24
C ARG A 283 -1.29 6.68 -5.48
N ASP A 284 -2.39 6.14 -6.03
CA ASP A 284 -3.72 6.34 -5.45
C ASP A 284 -3.85 5.65 -4.10
N CYS A 285 -3.24 4.46 -3.97
CA CYS A 285 -3.20 3.72 -2.72
C CYS A 285 -2.35 4.46 -1.68
N LEU A 286 -1.16 4.91 -2.04
CA LEU A 286 -0.28 5.65 -1.14
C LEU A 286 -0.93 6.97 -0.69
N ALA A 287 -1.50 7.76 -1.60
CA ALA A 287 -2.18 9.00 -1.24
C ALA A 287 -3.33 8.78 -0.26
N GLU A 288 -4.10 7.68 -0.40
CA GLU A 288 -5.15 7.33 0.56
C GLU A 288 -4.60 6.94 1.93
N GLU A 289 -3.55 6.12 1.97
CA GLU A 289 -2.96 5.66 3.23
C GLU A 289 -2.32 6.81 4.03
N LEU A 290 -1.81 7.84 3.35
CA LEU A 290 -1.22 9.02 3.97
C LEU A 290 -2.26 10.00 4.56
N ARG A 291 -3.54 9.87 4.21
CA ARG A 291 -4.63 10.70 4.78
C ARG A 291 -4.98 10.33 6.21
N ARG A 292 -4.74 9.07 6.61
CA ARG A 292 -5.12 8.55 7.92
C ARG A 292 -3.96 7.75 8.50
N LEU A 293 -3.28 8.34 9.47
CA LEU A 293 -2.11 7.70 10.09
C LEU A 293 -2.48 6.78 11.26
N GLY A 294 -3.69 6.88 11.79
CA GLY A 294 -4.20 5.99 12.82
C GLY A 294 -4.51 4.57 12.29
N PRO A 295 -4.59 3.56 13.19
CA PRO A 295 -4.92 2.19 12.80
C PRO A 295 -6.25 2.07 12.06
N ASP A 296 -6.29 1.27 11.00
CA ASP A 296 -7.54 0.82 10.36
C ASP A 296 -8.03 -0.44 11.08
N THR A 297 -8.94 -0.25 12.04
CA THR A 297 -9.49 -1.35 12.85
C THR A 297 -10.29 -2.33 12.02
N LEU A 298 -10.94 -1.86 10.93
CA LEU A 298 -11.69 -2.73 10.04
C LEU A 298 -10.75 -3.65 9.26
N PHE A 299 -9.64 -3.14 8.76
CA PHE A 299 -8.61 -3.96 8.12
C PHE A 299 -8.11 -5.05 9.07
N GLY A 300 -7.76 -4.68 10.31
CA GLY A 300 -7.28 -5.63 11.31
C GLY A 300 -8.28 -6.77 11.57
N VAL A 301 -9.56 -6.45 11.73
CA VAL A 301 -10.62 -7.45 11.92
C VAL A 301 -10.79 -8.34 10.69
N VAL A 302 -10.79 -7.79 9.49
CA VAL A 302 -10.94 -8.56 8.25
C VAL A 302 -9.73 -9.46 8.02
N LEU A 303 -8.52 -8.96 8.30
CA LEU A 303 -7.28 -9.71 8.12
C LEU A 303 -7.19 -10.87 9.11
N GLN A 304 -7.44 -10.63 10.39
CA GLN A 304 -7.26 -11.63 11.45
C GLN A 304 -8.45 -12.61 11.56
N ASP A 305 -9.67 -12.11 11.58
CA ASP A 305 -10.86 -12.94 11.73
C ASP A 305 -11.42 -13.38 10.36
N GLY A 306 -11.55 -12.45 9.41
CA GLY A 306 -12.20 -12.70 8.14
C GLY A 306 -11.47 -13.74 7.29
N LEU A 307 -10.15 -13.63 7.12
CA LEU A 307 -9.37 -14.60 6.33
C LEU A 307 -9.35 -16.00 6.96
N THR A 308 -9.37 -16.10 8.29
CA THR A 308 -9.39 -17.41 8.96
C THR A 308 -10.71 -18.17 8.78
N HIS A 309 -11.79 -17.46 8.52
CA HIS A 309 -13.11 -18.05 8.26
C HIS A 309 -13.33 -18.44 6.79
N LEU A 310 -12.55 -17.88 5.86
CA LEU A 310 -12.52 -18.35 4.47
C LEU A 310 -11.80 -19.70 4.39
N ARG A 311 -12.57 -20.78 4.20
CA ARG A 311 -12.02 -22.13 4.08
C ARG A 311 -11.47 -22.36 2.68
N ALA A 312 -10.50 -23.25 2.57
CA ALA A 312 -10.00 -23.68 1.25
C ALA A 312 -11.11 -24.28 0.35
N SER A 313 -12.17 -24.84 0.95
CA SER A 313 -13.36 -25.34 0.24
C SER A 313 -14.23 -24.25 -0.38
N ASP A 314 -14.10 -23.00 0.10
CA ASP A 314 -14.88 -21.86 -0.36
C ASP A 314 -14.19 -21.17 -1.56
N ILE A 315 -12.96 -21.59 -1.88
CA ILE A 315 -12.15 -21.09 -2.98
C ILE A 315 -12.07 -22.17 -4.07
N GLN A 316 -12.52 -21.86 -5.27
CA GLN A 316 -12.49 -22.72 -6.44
C GLN A 316 -11.53 -22.14 -7.49
N GLU A 317 -10.68 -23.01 -8.08
CA GLU A 317 -9.75 -22.66 -9.18
C GLU A 317 -10.33 -23.04 -10.55
#